data_fe5c73787d7c9c44818259dc16b9b8f0
#
_entry.id   fe5c73787d7c9c44818259dc16b9b8f0
#
_cell.length_a   1.000
_cell.length_b   1.000
_cell.length_c   1.000
_cell.angle_alpha   90.00
_cell.angle_beta   90.00
_cell.angle_gamma   90.00
#
_symmetry.space_group_name_H-M   'P 1'
#
loop_
_entity.id
_entity.type
_entity.pdbx_description
1 polymer ?
#
loop_
_entity_poly.entity_id
_entity_poly.type
_entity_poly.pdbx_seq_one_letter_code
_entity_poly.pdbx_strand_id
1 'polypeptide(L)'
;GLHNKRRKRAPMAVSYRFAVLRFDDRNRYGQDGVPGTFLFAGGESVIVRVKPATQAKAGKRNRFAKVAALSSSNEGEAALIELLGPVGEYASELEAYQLHFGVKPCRYPQKEEWALTGLLGGVDGGSLPPCEAWRRDCSHLHVVSVDNASTRDIDDALSIEASADGGVELGIHVADVAAHISPASPLFRWALERAGSAYHGGIAASAAEAEADPLLRGGSVPMLPPDLAHDMLSLNQGVPRNALSVFLRVAGGKVVSRRHERTRIVNREATTYAALGAAATPALEVVRDLLRALSGEAEPEDLVAWTMIEYNSYFGERLVEAADAAAGPAGLLRVQEPPPPGGRPLAARYQLASHKGSTRGHASLGLAAYAHVSSPIRRYADLHCQHALLGSLPAAAAEEAPIEALNERATALSRYHAHTSAMELAYRCREAPMVYRGRVELDDEWGGAWLDTS
;
A
#
# COMPACT_ATOMS: atom_id res chain seq x y z
N GLY A 1 -12.43 -34.75 -44.07
CA GLY A 1 -11.77 -35.07 -42.82
C GLY A 1 -11.83 -33.91 -41.88
N LEU A 2 -12.84 -33.85 -41.01
CA LEU A 2 -12.98 -32.81 -39.98
C LEU A 2 -12.04 -33.13 -38.82
N HIS A 3 -10.95 -32.37 -38.66
CA HIS A 3 -10.05 -32.44 -37.52
C HIS A 3 -10.69 -31.76 -36.31
N ASN A 4 -11.21 -32.60 -35.43
CA ASN A 4 -11.71 -32.23 -34.09
C ASN A 4 -10.55 -31.82 -33.21
N LYS A 5 -10.17 -30.52 -33.19
CA LYS A 5 -9.21 -29.97 -32.22
C LYS A 5 -9.90 -29.93 -30.87
N ARG A 6 -9.65 -30.94 -30.01
CA ARG A 6 -9.96 -30.89 -28.58
C ARG A 6 -9.32 -29.64 -28.01
N ARG A 7 -10.14 -28.65 -27.67
CA ARG A 7 -9.71 -27.54 -26.77
C ARG A 7 -9.26 -28.16 -25.47
N LYS A 8 -7.93 -28.10 -25.19
CA LYS A 8 -7.40 -28.37 -23.89
C LYS A 8 -8.09 -27.38 -22.94
N ARG A 9 -8.94 -27.87 -22.03
CA ARG A 9 -9.44 -27.07 -20.90
C ARG A 9 -8.20 -26.57 -20.16
N ALA A 10 -8.15 -25.26 -19.90
CA ALA A 10 -7.18 -24.69 -18.97
C ALA A 10 -7.29 -25.47 -17.65
N PRO A 11 -6.17 -25.78 -16.99
CA PRO A 11 -6.23 -26.44 -15.70
C PRO A 11 -7.06 -25.55 -14.76
N MET A 12 -8.07 -26.15 -14.11
CA MET A 12 -8.82 -25.46 -13.06
C MET A 12 -7.79 -24.95 -12.03
N ALA A 13 -7.82 -23.65 -11.74
CA ALA A 13 -6.97 -23.07 -10.70
C ALA A 13 -7.23 -23.83 -9.39
N VAL A 14 -6.22 -24.51 -8.89
CA VAL A 14 -6.31 -25.20 -7.60
C VAL A 14 -6.40 -24.11 -6.53
N SER A 15 -7.52 -24.06 -5.83
CA SER A 15 -7.68 -23.14 -4.70
C SER A 15 -6.83 -23.67 -3.53
N TYR A 16 -5.85 -22.91 -3.12
CA TYR A 16 -5.01 -23.20 -1.97
C TYR A 16 -5.55 -22.49 -0.73
N ARG A 17 -5.43 -23.15 0.43
CA ARG A 17 -5.69 -22.57 1.75
C ARG A 17 -4.46 -22.75 2.63
N PHE A 18 -4.41 -22.04 3.73
CA PHE A 18 -3.32 -22.15 4.70
C PHE A 18 -3.88 -22.62 6.04
N ALA A 19 -3.15 -23.50 6.70
CA ALA A 19 -3.56 -24.11 7.96
C ALA A 19 -2.39 -24.24 8.93
N VAL A 20 -2.70 -24.31 10.22
CA VAL A 20 -1.78 -24.80 11.26
C VAL A 20 -2.01 -26.29 11.42
N LEU A 21 -1.00 -27.11 11.18
CA LEU A 21 -1.00 -28.55 11.40
C LEU A 21 -0.48 -28.90 12.79
N ARG A 22 -1.23 -29.73 13.53
CA ARG A 22 -0.93 -30.12 14.90
C ARG A 22 -0.22 -31.48 14.94
N PHE A 23 1.11 -31.47 14.83
CA PHE A 23 1.95 -32.66 14.94
C PHE A 23 2.15 -33.15 16.38
N ASP A 24 1.75 -32.35 17.38
CA ASP A 24 1.72 -32.71 18.80
C ASP A 24 0.45 -33.45 19.21
N ASP A 25 -0.57 -33.47 18.36
CA ASP A 25 -1.82 -34.19 18.61
C ASP A 25 -1.56 -35.71 18.63
N ARG A 26 -2.01 -36.38 19.70
CA ARG A 26 -1.81 -37.83 19.91
C ARG A 26 -2.91 -38.67 19.28
N ASN A 27 -3.98 -38.07 18.81
CA ASN A 27 -5.08 -38.76 18.15
C ASN A 27 -4.64 -39.26 16.77
N ARG A 28 -5.12 -40.39 16.38
CA ARG A 28 -4.82 -40.99 15.07
C ARG A 28 -5.97 -40.74 14.10
N TYR A 29 -5.65 -40.14 13.00
CA TYR A 29 -6.57 -39.82 11.88
C TYR A 29 -6.20 -40.65 10.64
N GLY A 30 -6.09 -41.98 10.83
CA GLY A 30 -5.49 -42.90 9.85
C GLY A 30 -3.97 -42.89 9.88
N GLN A 31 -3.33 -43.50 8.85
CA GLN A 31 -1.86 -43.59 8.78
C GLN A 31 -1.16 -42.28 8.44
N ASP A 32 -1.85 -41.41 7.71
CA ASP A 32 -1.32 -40.19 7.11
C ASP A 32 -2.09 -38.91 7.43
N GLY A 33 -3.15 -39.00 8.24
CA GLY A 33 -3.95 -37.83 8.64
C GLY A 33 -3.30 -37.04 9.78
N VAL A 34 -3.12 -35.73 9.57
CA VAL A 34 -2.67 -34.77 10.58
C VAL A 34 -3.77 -33.75 10.76
N PRO A 35 -4.28 -33.53 12.01
CA PRO A 35 -5.30 -32.53 12.25
C PRO A 35 -4.72 -31.12 12.12
N GLY A 36 -5.54 -30.20 11.65
CA GLY A 36 -5.17 -28.81 11.50
C GLY A 36 -6.37 -27.90 11.65
N THR A 37 -6.08 -26.59 11.63
CA THR A 37 -7.06 -25.51 11.65
C THR A 37 -6.70 -24.51 10.57
N PHE A 38 -7.66 -24.13 9.74
CA PHE A 38 -7.42 -23.14 8.71
C PHE A 38 -7.13 -21.77 9.31
N LEU A 39 -6.19 -21.05 8.73
CA LEU A 39 -5.91 -19.67 9.11
C LEU A 39 -7.08 -18.76 8.72
N PHE A 40 -7.43 -17.85 9.62
CA PHE A 40 -8.47 -16.82 9.41
C PHE A 40 -9.86 -17.36 9.00
N ALA A 41 -10.20 -18.54 9.42
CA ALA A 41 -11.47 -19.21 9.09
C ALA A 41 -12.29 -19.58 10.33
N GLY A 42 -12.28 -18.73 11.36
CA GLY A 42 -13.12 -18.91 12.56
C GLY A 42 -12.92 -20.25 13.31
N GLY A 43 -11.73 -20.88 13.19
CA GLY A 43 -11.44 -22.15 13.82
C GLY A 43 -11.86 -23.40 13.03
N GLU A 44 -12.24 -23.25 11.76
CA GLU A 44 -12.59 -24.38 10.88
C GLU A 44 -11.48 -25.43 10.87
N SER A 45 -11.83 -26.66 11.25
CA SER A 45 -10.89 -27.79 11.35
C SER A 45 -10.73 -28.52 10.01
N VAL A 46 -9.56 -29.15 9.82
CA VAL A 46 -9.23 -29.91 8.63
C VAL A 46 -8.34 -31.11 8.99
N ILE A 47 -8.50 -32.22 8.31
CA ILE A 47 -7.55 -33.33 8.34
C ILE A 47 -6.70 -33.27 7.07
N VAL A 48 -5.39 -33.11 7.22
CA VAL A 48 -4.48 -32.98 6.09
C VAL A 48 -3.73 -34.29 5.88
N ARG A 49 -3.73 -34.79 4.66
CA ARG A 49 -2.99 -36.01 4.28
C ARG A 49 -1.51 -35.67 4.12
N VAL A 50 -0.68 -36.19 5.05
CA VAL A 50 0.76 -35.93 5.15
C VAL A 50 1.53 -37.23 5.13
N LYS A 51 2.44 -37.41 4.18
CA LYS A 51 3.27 -38.63 4.06
C LYS A 51 4.04 -38.93 5.36
N PRO A 52 4.14 -40.17 5.81
CA PRO A 52 4.83 -40.55 7.06
C PRO A 52 6.25 -40.00 7.17
N ALA A 53 7.03 -39.99 6.07
CA ALA A 53 8.36 -39.41 6.05
C ALA A 53 8.37 -37.89 6.34
N THR A 54 7.36 -37.18 5.91
CA THR A 54 7.18 -35.72 6.19
C THR A 54 6.77 -35.51 7.64
N GLN A 55 5.88 -36.37 8.19
CA GLN A 55 5.52 -36.35 9.61
C GLN A 55 6.74 -36.57 10.50
N ALA A 56 7.58 -37.58 10.16
CA ALA A 56 8.80 -37.86 10.89
C ALA A 56 9.77 -36.68 10.91
N LYS A 57 9.92 -35.95 9.79
CA LYS A 57 10.75 -34.75 9.71
C LYS A 57 10.16 -33.57 10.50
N ALA A 58 8.84 -33.41 10.52
CA ALA A 58 8.18 -32.36 11.29
C ALA A 58 8.33 -32.57 12.82
N GLY A 59 8.49 -33.80 13.25
CA GLY A 59 8.56 -34.17 14.67
C GLY A 59 7.23 -33.88 15.37
N LYS A 60 7.31 -33.30 16.57
CA LYS A 60 6.14 -32.92 17.38
C LYS A 60 5.86 -31.41 17.36
N ARG A 61 6.52 -30.62 16.50
CA ARG A 61 6.31 -29.17 16.42
C ARG A 61 5.19 -28.88 15.44
N ASN A 62 4.18 -28.14 15.88
CA ASN A 62 3.12 -27.62 15.03
C ASN A 62 3.70 -26.70 13.97
N ARG A 63 3.14 -26.76 12.76
CA ARG A 63 3.69 -26.03 11.60
C ARG A 63 2.58 -25.41 10.78
N PHE A 64 2.91 -24.30 10.15
CA PHE A 64 2.11 -23.74 9.06
C PHE A 64 2.23 -24.62 7.81
N ALA A 65 1.16 -24.69 7.03
CA ALA A 65 1.10 -25.48 5.81
C ALA A 65 0.23 -24.83 4.75
N LYS A 66 0.63 -24.98 3.49
CA LYS A 66 -0.19 -24.72 2.32
C LYS A 66 -0.88 -26.02 1.92
N VAL A 67 -2.19 -25.99 1.79
CA VAL A 67 -3.01 -27.18 1.52
C VAL A 67 -3.99 -26.91 0.37
N ALA A 68 -4.40 -27.96 -0.32
CA ALA A 68 -5.43 -27.92 -1.35
C ALA A 68 -6.58 -28.86 -0.95
N ALA A 69 -7.82 -28.44 -1.22
CA ALA A 69 -8.98 -29.29 -1.03
C ALA A 69 -8.84 -30.58 -1.87
N LEU A 70 -9.15 -31.72 -1.26
CA LEU A 70 -9.27 -32.97 -2.00
C LEU A 70 -10.62 -32.96 -2.73
N SER A 71 -10.58 -33.15 -4.04
CA SER A 71 -11.79 -33.19 -4.85
C SER A 71 -12.68 -34.35 -4.40
N SER A 72 -13.87 -34.03 -4.04
CA SER A 72 -15.11 -34.79 -4.24
C SER A 72 -15.64 -35.80 -3.22
N SER A 73 -15.06 -36.13 -2.09
CA SER A 73 -15.74 -37.14 -1.25
C SER A 73 -15.74 -36.95 0.28
N ASN A 74 -14.84 -36.15 0.84
CA ASN A 74 -14.86 -35.93 2.29
C ASN A 74 -14.75 -34.44 2.60
N GLU A 75 -15.83 -33.82 2.99
CA GLU A 75 -15.81 -32.50 3.61
C GLU A 75 -14.87 -32.53 4.83
N GLY A 76 -13.90 -31.62 4.89
CA GLY A 76 -12.92 -31.56 5.98
C GLY A 76 -11.58 -32.23 5.74
N GLU A 77 -11.30 -32.77 4.55
CA GLU A 77 -9.99 -33.31 4.20
C GLU A 77 -9.26 -32.45 3.15
N ALA A 78 -7.94 -32.35 3.29
CA ALA A 78 -7.08 -31.65 2.35
C ALA A 78 -5.75 -32.40 2.10
N ALA A 79 -5.12 -32.12 0.98
CA ALA A 79 -3.77 -32.59 0.66
C ALA A 79 -2.74 -31.56 1.07
N LEU A 80 -1.62 -31.99 1.67
CA LEU A 80 -0.46 -31.15 1.88
C LEU A 80 0.19 -30.81 0.54
N ILE A 81 0.34 -29.51 0.25
CA ILE A 81 1.11 -29.01 -0.88
C ILE A 81 2.52 -28.65 -0.43
N GLU A 82 2.63 -27.91 0.68
CA GLU A 82 3.91 -27.44 1.21
C GLU A 82 3.83 -27.31 2.73
N LEU A 83 4.90 -27.75 3.40
CA LEU A 83 5.06 -27.59 4.84
C LEU A 83 5.94 -26.35 5.07
N LEU A 84 5.36 -25.36 5.73
CA LEU A 84 6.04 -24.11 6.08
C LEU A 84 6.76 -24.23 7.44
N GLY A 85 7.24 -23.13 7.96
CA GLY A 85 7.95 -23.06 9.22
C GLY A 85 7.10 -23.42 10.45
N PRO A 86 7.75 -23.57 11.62
CA PRO A 86 7.08 -23.94 12.86
C PRO A 86 6.25 -22.79 13.44
N VAL A 87 5.16 -23.15 14.13
CA VAL A 87 4.33 -22.21 14.87
C VAL A 87 5.11 -21.66 16.07
N GLY A 88 4.92 -20.36 16.36
CA GLY A 88 5.60 -19.68 17.44
C GLY A 88 6.96 -19.07 17.07
N GLU A 89 7.35 -19.14 15.81
CA GLU A 89 8.51 -18.43 15.25
C GLU A 89 8.00 -17.27 14.36
N TYR A 90 8.40 -16.05 14.67
CA TYR A 90 7.93 -14.83 14.00
C TYR A 90 8.06 -14.90 12.47
N ALA A 91 9.25 -15.30 11.98
CA ALA A 91 9.51 -15.41 10.54
C ALA A 91 8.56 -16.40 9.83
N SER A 92 8.25 -17.52 10.49
CA SER A 92 7.36 -18.55 9.95
C SER A 92 5.91 -18.08 9.88
N GLU A 93 5.47 -17.35 10.89
CA GLU A 93 4.13 -16.79 10.97
C GLU A 93 3.95 -15.65 9.97
N LEU A 94 4.93 -14.75 9.88
CA LEU A 94 4.96 -13.69 8.88
C LEU A 94 4.90 -14.25 7.44
N GLU A 95 5.68 -15.31 7.15
CA GLU A 95 5.63 -15.96 5.84
C GLU A 95 4.26 -16.58 5.54
N ALA A 96 3.65 -17.24 6.51
CA ALA A 96 2.32 -17.83 6.37
C ALA A 96 1.26 -16.74 6.08
N TYR A 97 1.33 -15.59 6.75
CA TYR A 97 0.45 -14.44 6.52
C TYR A 97 0.69 -13.83 5.14
N GLN A 98 1.93 -13.59 4.76
CA GLN A 98 2.28 -13.06 3.43
C GLN A 98 1.74 -13.93 2.30
N LEU A 99 1.85 -15.24 2.45
CA LEU A 99 1.33 -16.21 1.46
C LEU A 99 -0.21 -16.27 1.47
N HIS A 100 -0.83 -16.27 2.65
CA HIS A 100 -2.29 -16.30 2.79
C HIS A 100 -2.95 -15.10 2.14
N PHE A 101 -2.46 -13.90 2.41
CA PHE A 101 -2.97 -12.66 1.82
C PHE A 101 -2.42 -12.39 0.41
N GLY A 102 -1.59 -13.32 -0.12
CA GLY A 102 -0.98 -13.19 -1.45
C GLY A 102 -0.07 -11.95 -1.59
N VAL A 103 0.52 -11.51 -0.48
CA VAL A 103 1.40 -10.33 -0.41
C VAL A 103 2.78 -10.65 -0.94
N LYS A 104 3.33 -11.82 -0.60
CA LYS A 104 4.66 -12.25 -1.07
C LYS A 104 4.61 -12.56 -2.56
N PRO A 105 5.34 -11.82 -3.42
CA PRO A 105 5.40 -12.16 -4.83
C PRO A 105 6.31 -13.37 -5.04
N CYS A 106 5.95 -14.24 -5.97
CA CYS A 106 6.84 -15.32 -6.39
C CYS A 106 8.12 -14.75 -7.03
N ARG A 107 7.96 -13.68 -7.82
CA ARG A 107 9.04 -13.02 -8.55
C ARG A 107 8.57 -11.62 -8.99
N TYR A 108 9.44 -10.61 -8.89
CA TYR A 108 9.22 -9.33 -9.56
C TYR A 108 9.51 -9.43 -11.05
N PRO A 109 8.87 -8.59 -11.91
CA PRO A 109 9.25 -8.45 -13.31
C PRO A 109 10.75 -8.10 -13.44
N GLN A 110 11.43 -8.70 -14.40
CA GLN A 110 12.84 -8.41 -14.65
C GLN A 110 13.02 -7.06 -15.34
N LYS A 111 14.22 -6.46 -15.28
CA LYS A 111 14.48 -5.12 -15.87
C LYS A 111 14.14 -5.05 -17.36
N GLU A 112 14.35 -6.12 -18.10
CA GLU A 112 14.02 -6.24 -19.52
C GLU A 112 12.51 -6.22 -19.80
N GLU A 113 11.71 -6.57 -18.80
CA GLU A 113 10.24 -6.60 -18.87
C GLU A 113 9.61 -5.26 -18.46
N TRP A 114 10.36 -4.29 -17.93
CA TRP A 114 9.79 -3.07 -17.35
C TRP A 114 9.14 -2.16 -18.38
N ALA A 115 9.64 -2.13 -19.62
CA ALA A 115 9.11 -1.29 -20.71
C ALA A 115 8.84 0.16 -20.27
N LEU A 116 9.83 0.76 -19.60
CA LEU A 116 9.74 2.13 -19.09
C LEU A 116 9.69 3.14 -20.24
N THR A 117 8.86 4.15 -20.09
CA THR A 117 8.82 5.32 -20.97
C THR A 117 9.57 6.48 -20.33
N GLY A 118 10.33 7.21 -21.13
CA GLY A 118 11.15 8.32 -20.63
C GLY A 118 12.48 7.87 -20.03
N LEU A 119 13.44 8.78 -20.01
CA LEU A 119 14.74 8.55 -19.44
C LEU A 119 14.66 8.74 -17.91
N LEU A 120 14.69 7.64 -17.19
CA LEU A 120 15.06 7.68 -15.79
C LEU A 120 16.58 7.95 -15.76
N GLY A 121 16.97 9.21 -15.72
CA GLY A 121 18.36 9.58 -15.56
C GLY A 121 18.88 9.06 -14.23
N GLY A 122 20.04 8.40 -14.23
CA GLY A 122 20.81 8.20 -13.02
C GLY A 122 21.06 6.79 -12.55
N VAL A 123 20.77 5.74 -13.32
CA VAL A 123 21.20 4.37 -12.93
C VAL A 123 22.72 4.22 -12.95
N ASP A 124 23.44 5.07 -13.73
CA ASP A 124 24.89 5.01 -13.90
C ASP A 124 25.61 6.34 -13.56
N GLY A 125 25.03 7.18 -12.70
CA GLY A 125 25.63 8.48 -12.35
C GLY A 125 25.67 9.51 -13.49
N GLY A 126 24.92 9.26 -14.57
CA GLY A 126 24.82 10.19 -15.70
C GLY A 126 23.95 11.40 -15.37
N SER A 127 24.25 12.53 -16.01
CA SER A 127 23.42 13.73 -15.97
C SER A 127 21.98 13.38 -16.38
N LEU A 128 21.01 13.87 -15.62
CA LEU A 128 19.62 13.86 -16.08
C LEU A 128 19.49 14.62 -17.41
N PRO A 129 18.62 14.14 -18.32
CA PRO A 129 18.31 14.90 -19.51
C PRO A 129 17.77 16.29 -19.12
N PRO A 130 17.89 17.29 -19.99
CA PRO A 130 17.29 18.60 -19.78
C PRO A 130 15.82 18.47 -19.38
N CYS A 131 15.34 19.35 -18.52
CA CYS A 131 13.92 19.40 -18.18
C CYS A 131 13.11 19.61 -19.47
N GLU A 132 12.10 18.77 -19.69
CA GLU A 132 11.24 18.93 -20.85
C GLU A 132 10.61 20.33 -20.83
N ALA A 133 10.54 21.02 -21.98
CA ALA A 133 10.10 22.41 -22.08
C ALA A 133 8.66 22.68 -21.55
N TRP A 134 7.85 21.62 -21.49
CA TRP A 134 6.48 21.71 -20.97
C TRP A 134 6.38 21.43 -19.45
N ARG A 135 7.51 21.11 -18.80
CA ARG A 135 7.58 20.85 -17.36
C ARG A 135 8.21 22.03 -16.66
N ARG A 136 7.60 22.53 -15.59
CA ARG A 136 8.17 23.64 -14.82
C ARG A 136 9.43 23.14 -14.05
N ASP A 137 10.53 23.82 -14.23
CA ASP A 137 11.73 23.60 -13.44
C ASP A 137 11.62 24.29 -12.07
N CYS A 138 11.48 23.47 -11.02
CA CYS A 138 11.42 23.87 -9.62
C CYS A 138 12.68 23.44 -8.86
N SER A 139 13.79 23.13 -9.53
CA SER A 139 15.04 22.67 -8.90
C SER A 139 15.69 23.74 -8.00
N HIS A 140 15.30 25.01 -8.15
CA HIS A 140 15.73 26.13 -7.31
C HIS A 140 15.06 26.17 -5.95
N LEU A 141 13.88 25.55 -5.78
CA LEU A 141 13.14 25.54 -4.54
C LEU A 141 13.86 24.68 -3.47
N HIS A 142 13.73 25.09 -2.21
CA HIS A 142 14.10 24.25 -1.08
C HIS A 142 12.96 23.27 -0.81
N VAL A 143 13.11 22.06 -1.33
CA VAL A 143 12.13 20.98 -1.20
C VAL A 143 12.54 20.07 -0.05
N VAL A 144 11.61 19.71 0.82
CA VAL A 144 11.82 18.80 1.96
C VAL A 144 10.83 17.63 1.90
N SER A 145 11.29 16.42 2.15
CA SER A 145 10.40 15.28 2.38
C SER A 145 10.41 14.89 3.87
N VAL A 146 9.27 14.45 4.39
CA VAL A 146 9.08 14.10 5.80
C VAL A 146 8.47 12.72 5.90
N ASP A 147 9.27 11.77 6.38
CA ASP A 147 8.92 10.36 6.39
C ASP A 147 9.28 9.68 7.71
N ASN A 148 8.89 8.41 7.87
CA ASN A 148 9.47 7.57 8.90
C ASN A 148 10.94 7.26 8.59
N ALA A 149 11.77 7.10 9.62
CA ALA A 149 13.20 6.81 9.46
C ALA A 149 13.51 5.54 8.63
N SER A 150 12.56 4.62 8.53
CA SER A 150 12.68 3.38 7.76
C SER A 150 12.12 3.48 6.33
N THR A 151 11.49 4.60 5.94
CA THR A 151 10.91 4.79 4.61
C THR A 151 12.01 4.79 3.54
N ARG A 152 11.76 4.10 2.43
CA ARG A 152 12.65 4.01 1.28
C ARG A 152 11.99 4.48 -0.02
N ASP A 153 10.69 4.46 -0.07
CA ASP A 153 9.85 4.88 -1.20
C ASP A 153 9.22 6.24 -0.86
N ILE A 154 9.98 7.32 -1.14
CA ILE A 154 9.57 8.70 -0.87
C ILE A 154 8.63 9.14 -2.00
N ASP A 155 7.34 9.14 -1.73
CA ASP A 155 6.31 9.53 -2.70
C ASP A 155 6.11 11.04 -2.80
N ASP A 156 6.26 11.78 -1.70
CA ASP A 156 5.88 13.18 -1.58
C ASP A 156 6.92 14.06 -0.89
N ALA A 157 6.87 15.35 -1.21
CA ALA A 157 7.73 16.37 -0.64
C ALA A 157 7.04 17.74 -0.68
N LEU A 158 7.52 18.66 0.13
CA LEU A 158 6.94 20.00 0.31
C LEU A 158 7.96 21.09 -0.01
N SER A 159 7.48 22.24 -0.48
CA SER A 159 8.29 23.46 -0.60
C SER A 159 7.46 24.69 -0.20
N ILE A 160 8.13 25.74 0.26
CA ILE A 160 7.50 27.03 0.51
C ILE A 160 8.30 28.10 -0.19
N GLU A 161 7.61 28.90 -0.98
CA GLU A 161 8.20 30.06 -1.69
C GLU A 161 7.45 31.33 -1.33
N ALA A 162 8.20 32.39 -1.00
CA ALA A 162 7.59 33.71 -0.79
C ALA A 162 7.06 34.24 -2.12
N SER A 163 5.87 34.84 -2.10
CA SER A 163 5.25 35.41 -3.27
C SER A 163 5.42 36.95 -3.28
N ALA A 164 5.54 37.53 -4.47
CA ALA A 164 5.82 38.95 -4.65
C ALA A 164 4.75 39.89 -4.02
N ASP A 165 3.56 39.40 -3.78
CA ASP A 165 2.43 40.12 -3.19
C ASP A 165 2.31 39.95 -1.67
N GLY A 166 3.36 39.44 -1.00
CA GLY A 166 3.45 39.30 0.46
C GLY A 166 2.79 38.03 1.03
N GLY A 167 2.27 37.14 0.18
CA GLY A 167 1.84 35.81 0.59
C GLY A 167 2.92 34.74 0.41
N VAL A 168 2.54 33.47 0.57
CA VAL A 168 3.43 32.34 0.29
C VAL A 168 2.75 31.33 -0.64
N GLU A 169 3.55 30.59 -1.38
CA GLU A 169 3.13 29.46 -2.17
C GLU A 169 3.67 28.17 -1.52
N LEU A 170 2.76 27.32 -1.04
CA LEU A 170 3.07 25.98 -0.56
C LEU A 170 3.00 25.01 -1.72
N GLY A 171 4.12 24.42 -2.11
CA GLY A 171 4.20 23.35 -3.10
C GLY A 171 4.07 21.99 -2.43
N ILE A 172 3.19 21.14 -2.93
CA ILE A 172 3.05 19.74 -2.58
C ILE A 172 3.44 18.93 -3.82
N HIS A 173 4.55 18.24 -3.76
CA HIS A 173 5.18 17.55 -4.88
C HIS A 173 5.06 16.05 -4.70
N VAL A 174 4.48 15.35 -5.66
CA VAL A 174 4.35 13.88 -5.64
C VAL A 174 5.08 13.30 -6.85
N ALA A 175 5.77 12.18 -6.66
CA ALA A 175 6.49 11.49 -7.72
C ALA A 175 5.60 11.26 -8.95
N ASP A 176 6.05 11.70 -10.14
CA ASP A 176 5.31 11.55 -11.41
C ASP A 176 5.60 10.17 -12.01
N VAL A 177 5.07 9.11 -11.38
CA VAL A 177 5.30 7.72 -11.78
C VAL A 177 4.69 7.43 -13.15
N ALA A 178 3.56 8.06 -13.47
CA ALA A 178 2.90 7.93 -14.78
C ALA A 178 3.75 8.47 -15.94
N ALA A 179 4.76 9.30 -15.68
CA ALA A 179 5.73 9.70 -16.70
C ALA A 179 6.61 8.53 -17.18
N HIS A 180 6.76 7.51 -16.37
CA HIS A 180 7.74 6.45 -16.55
C HIS A 180 7.13 5.09 -16.82
N ILE A 181 5.97 4.76 -16.21
CA ILE A 181 5.28 3.48 -16.37
C ILE A 181 4.05 3.69 -17.26
N SER A 182 4.12 3.27 -18.51
CA SER A 182 2.98 3.33 -19.44
C SER A 182 1.85 2.39 -18.99
N PRO A 183 0.56 2.74 -19.22
CA PRO A 183 -0.57 1.82 -19.00
C PRO A 183 -0.49 0.53 -19.82
N ALA A 184 0.25 0.52 -20.93
CA ALA A 184 0.50 -0.68 -21.74
C ALA A 184 1.66 -1.54 -21.19
N SER A 185 2.43 -1.03 -20.22
CA SER A 185 3.57 -1.73 -19.62
C SER A 185 3.13 -2.95 -18.80
N PRO A 186 3.89 -4.05 -18.81
CA PRO A 186 3.71 -5.15 -17.87
C PRO A 186 3.71 -4.72 -16.40
N LEU A 187 4.47 -3.66 -16.04
CA LEU A 187 4.51 -3.11 -14.69
C LEU A 187 3.17 -2.49 -14.26
N PHE A 188 2.43 -1.87 -15.17
CA PHE A 188 1.12 -1.30 -14.83
C PHE A 188 0.12 -2.40 -14.46
N ARG A 189 0.11 -3.50 -15.23
CA ARG A 189 -0.71 -4.69 -14.91
C ARG A 189 -0.25 -5.33 -13.60
N TRP A 190 1.05 -5.47 -13.42
CA TRP A 190 1.64 -5.98 -12.18
C TRP A 190 1.21 -5.14 -10.97
N ALA A 191 1.25 -3.81 -11.08
CA ALA A 191 0.82 -2.90 -10.02
C ALA A 191 -0.67 -3.09 -9.68
N LEU A 192 -1.55 -3.30 -10.68
CA LEU A 192 -2.96 -3.62 -10.46
C LEU A 192 -3.13 -4.94 -9.68
N GLU A 193 -2.45 -5.99 -10.09
CA GLU A 193 -2.52 -7.30 -9.43
C GLU A 193 -2.06 -7.25 -7.97
N ARG A 194 -1.18 -6.32 -7.62
CA ARG A 194 -0.72 -6.11 -6.26
C ARG A 194 -1.55 -5.11 -5.48
N ALA A 195 -2.19 -4.17 -6.13
CA ALA A 195 -2.92 -3.01 -5.60
C ALA A 195 -2.07 -2.03 -4.79
N GLY A 196 -1.08 -2.50 -4.07
CA GLY A 196 -0.19 -1.65 -3.27
C GLY A 196 0.98 -2.41 -2.65
N SER A 197 1.88 -1.66 -2.03
CA SER A 197 2.94 -2.18 -1.16
C SER A 197 2.34 -2.71 0.14
N ALA A 198 2.94 -3.76 0.67
CA ALA A 198 2.58 -4.30 1.96
C ALA A 198 3.70 -4.03 2.97
N TYR A 199 3.33 -3.62 4.16
CA TYR A 199 4.27 -3.28 5.23
C TYR A 199 4.03 -4.18 6.44
N HIS A 200 5.11 -4.47 7.17
CA HIS A 200 5.05 -5.13 8.46
C HIS A 200 6.08 -4.45 9.38
N GLY A 201 5.73 -4.29 10.62
CA GLY A 201 6.61 -3.73 11.62
C GLY A 201 7.69 -4.74 12.04
N GLY A 202 8.64 -4.29 12.87
CA GLY A 202 9.64 -5.15 13.46
C GLY A 202 9.31 -5.48 14.90
N ILE A 203 9.88 -6.59 15.38
CA ILE A 203 9.81 -6.99 16.80
C ILE A 203 11.16 -6.87 17.50
N ALA A 204 12.20 -6.39 16.81
CA ALA A 204 13.52 -6.19 17.43
C ALA A 204 13.45 -5.24 18.62
N ALA A 205 13.97 -5.66 19.76
CA ALA A 205 14.02 -4.85 20.97
C ALA A 205 15.15 -3.81 20.94
N SER A 206 16.12 -3.98 20.02
CA SER A 206 17.27 -3.08 19.87
C SER A 206 17.73 -2.97 18.41
N ALA A 207 18.49 -1.91 18.11
CA ALA A 207 19.11 -1.73 16.80
C ALA A 207 20.09 -2.87 16.44
N ALA A 208 20.82 -3.37 17.44
CA ALA A 208 21.77 -4.48 17.26
C ALA A 208 21.06 -5.79 16.89
N GLU A 209 19.91 -6.06 17.49
CA GLU A 209 19.08 -7.23 17.16
C GLU A 209 18.47 -7.09 15.75
N ALA A 210 18.00 -5.90 15.40
CA ALA A 210 17.49 -5.59 14.07
C ALA A 210 18.58 -5.69 12.98
N GLU A 211 19.82 -5.46 13.31
CA GLU A 211 20.97 -5.63 12.42
C GLU A 211 21.36 -7.09 12.27
N ALA A 212 21.30 -7.85 13.36
CA ALA A 212 21.61 -9.28 13.37
C ALA A 212 20.59 -10.13 12.61
N ASP A 213 19.29 -9.76 12.69
CA ASP A 213 18.22 -10.43 11.95
C ASP A 213 17.32 -9.39 11.25
N PRO A 214 17.49 -9.18 9.94
CA PRO A 214 16.69 -8.23 9.17
C PRO A 214 15.19 -8.48 9.21
N LEU A 215 14.72 -9.72 9.46
CA LEU A 215 13.30 -10.02 9.58
C LEU A 215 12.68 -9.41 10.84
N LEU A 216 13.48 -9.24 11.90
CA LEU A 216 13.02 -8.62 13.14
C LEU A 216 12.93 -7.10 13.05
N ARG A 217 13.64 -6.49 12.09
CA ARG A 217 13.65 -5.04 11.89
C ARG A 217 12.34 -4.48 11.35
N GLY A 218 11.50 -5.32 10.75
CA GLY A 218 10.39 -4.90 9.94
C GLY A 218 10.79 -4.67 8.49
N GLY A 219 9.80 -4.48 7.64
CA GLY A 219 10.06 -4.35 6.22
C GLY A 219 8.83 -4.08 5.38
N SER A 220 9.05 -4.09 4.08
CA SER A 220 7.99 -3.97 3.09
C SER A 220 8.16 -4.99 1.97
N VAL A 221 7.02 -5.33 1.36
CA VAL A 221 6.98 -5.99 0.05
C VAL A 221 6.47 -4.93 -0.94
N PRO A 222 7.35 -4.24 -1.67
CA PRO A 222 6.98 -3.13 -2.52
C PRO A 222 6.01 -3.54 -3.64
N MET A 223 5.13 -2.63 -4.05
CA MET A 223 4.25 -2.82 -5.22
C MET A 223 5.06 -2.97 -6.50
N LEU A 224 6.00 -2.09 -6.71
CA LEU A 224 6.93 -2.10 -7.84
C LEU A 224 8.26 -2.78 -7.46
N PRO A 225 9.06 -3.24 -8.45
CA PRO A 225 10.39 -3.74 -8.16
C PRO A 225 11.21 -2.78 -7.28
N PRO A 226 11.96 -3.27 -6.28
CA PRO A 226 12.68 -2.42 -5.33
C PRO A 226 13.58 -1.36 -5.97
N ASP A 227 14.30 -1.68 -7.05
CA ASP A 227 15.15 -0.73 -7.77
C ASP A 227 14.34 0.45 -8.33
N LEU A 228 13.09 0.20 -8.76
CA LEU A 228 12.17 1.27 -9.18
C LEU A 228 11.63 2.04 -7.99
N ALA A 229 11.06 1.34 -7.02
CA ALA A 229 10.36 1.95 -5.90
C ALA A 229 11.28 2.78 -5.01
N HIS A 230 12.47 2.26 -4.67
CA HIS A 230 13.35 2.86 -3.68
C HIS A 230 14.39 3.81 -4.27
N ASP A 231 14.69 3.67 -5.57
CA ASP A 231 15.72 4.48 -6.22
C ASP A 231 15.16 5.33 -7.35
N MET A 232 14.75 4.71 -8.46
CA MET A 232 14.49 5.43 -9.70
C MET A 232 13.29 6.37 -9.65
N LEU A 233 12.23 6.02 -8.93
CA LEU A 233 10.98 6.78 -8.82
C LEU A 233 10.91 7.61 -7.54
N SER A 234 11.60 7.18 -6.49
CA SER A 234 11.60 7.83 -5.17
C SER A 234 12.21 9.24 -5.24
N LEU A 235 11.61 10.19 -4.51
CA LEU A 235 12.08 11.57 -4.40
C LEU A 235 13.32 11.69 -3.52
N ASN A 236 14.35 10.90 -3.81
CA ASN A 236 15.57 10.82 -3.04
C ASN A 236 16.31 12.16 -2.96
N GLN A 237 16.92 12.44 -1.80
CA GLN A 237 17.64 13.68 -1.55
C GLN A 237 18.79 13.87 -2.54
N GLY A 238 18.93 15.09 -3.03
CA GLY A 238 20.01 15.52 -3.92
C GLY A 238 19.83 15.11 -5.37
N VAL A 239 18.82 14.31 -5.70
CA VAL A 239 18.59 13.80 -7.06
C VAL A 239 17.39 14.51 -7.69
N PRO A 240 17.54 15.08 -8.89
CA PRO A 240 16.42 15.64 -9.63
C PRO A 240 15.39 14.56 -9.99
N ARG A 241 14.10 14.84 -9.73
CA ARG A 241 12.98 13.93 -10.00
C ARG A 241 11.80 14.65 -10.65
N ASN A 242 11.07 13.94 -11.47
CA ASN A 242 9.81 14.40 -12.04
C ASN A 242 8.72 14.29 -10.97
N ALA A 243 7.90 15.34 -10.85
CA ALA A 243 6.78 15.39 -9.93
C ALA A 243 5.51 15.92 -10.60
N LEU A 244 4.37 15.48 -10.10
CA LEU A 244 3.08 16.14 -10.29
C LEU A 244 2.84 16.98 -9.04
N SER A 245 2.79 18.30 -9.19
CA SER A 245 2.80 19.22 -8.07
C SER A 245 1.48 20.00 -7.98
N VAL A 246 0.98 20.19 -6.76
CA VAL A 246 -0.10 21.13 -6.45
C VAL A 246 0.52 22.31 -5.69
N PHE A 247 0.20 23.51 -6.11
CA PHE A 247 0.61 24.73 -5.47
C PHE A 247 -0.59 25.39 -4.80
N LEU A 248 -0.48 25.61 -3.49
CA LEU A 248 -1.46 26.31 -2.68
C LEU A 248 -1.00 27.74 -2.45
N ARG A 249 -1.71 28.70 -3.00
CA ARG A 249 -1.47 30.10 -2.72
C ARG A 249 -2.07 30.46 -1.37
N VAL A 250 -1.25 30.93 -0.44
CA VAL A 250 -1.65 31.30 0.92
C VAL A 250 -1.50 32.80 1.10
N ALA A 251 -2.59 33.44 1.50
CA ALA A 251 -2.63 34.86 1.86
C ALA A 251 -3.57 35.06 3.04
N GLY A 252 -3.16 35.90 4.00
CA GLY A 252 -3.96 36.14 5.22
C GLY A 252 -4.23 34.90 6.04
N GLY A 253 -3.29 33.92 6.06
CA GLY A 253 -3.42 32.66 6.79
C GLY A 253 -4.42 31.66 6.20
N LYS A 254 -4.82 31.82 4.94
CA LYS A 254 -5.79 30.96 4.25
C LYS A 254 -5.32 30.57 2.86
N VAL A 255 -5.69 29.40 2.41
CA VAL A 255 -5.53 28.99 1.01
C VAL A 255 -6.53 29.76 0.16
N VAL A 256 -6.03 30.60 -0.75
CA VAL A 256 -6.85 31.48 -1.61
C VAL A 256 -6.99 30.94 -3.04
N SER A 257 -6.07 30.13 -3.51
CA SER A 257 -6.18 29.42 -4.79
C SER A 257 -5.32 28.15 -4.82
N ARG A 258 -5.68 27.26 -5.73
CA ARG A 258 -4.98 25.97 -5.96
C ARG A 258 -4.74 25.80 -7.45
N ARG A 259 -3.58 25.32 -7.84
CA ARG A 259 -3.24 24.97 -9.22
C ARG A 259 -2.31 23.77 -9.24
N HIS A 260 -2.24 23.06 -10.35
CA HIS A 260 -1.28 21.94 -10.50
C HIS A 260 -0.42 22.12 -11.75
N GLU A 261 0.76 21.55 -11.69
CA GLU A 261 1.72 21.53 -12.81
C GLU A 261 2.55 20.26 -12.74
N ARG A 262 3.05 19.82 -13.88
CA ARG A 262 4.12 18.84 -13.91
C ARG A 262 5.47 19.56 -13.74
N THR A 263 6.24 19.13 -12.77
CA THR A 263 7.47 19.83 -12.35
C THR A 263 8.67 18.91 -12.36
N ARG A 264 9.85 19.50 -12.34
CA ARG A 264 11.08 18.85 -11.95
C ARG A 264 11.56 19.49 -10.66
N ILE A 265 11.82 18.68 -9.65
CA ILE A 265 12.27 19.11 -8.32
C ILE A 265 13.58 18.44 -7.93
N VAL A 266 14.26 19.01 -6.93
CA VAL A 266 15.36 18.37 -6.22
C VAL A 266 15.03 18.40 -4.75
N ASN A 267 14.80 17.24 -4.13
CA ASN A 267 14.64 17.16 -2.68
C ASN A 267 15.97 17.58 -2.02
N ARG A 268 15.94 18.67 -1.25
CA ARG A 268 17.13 19.22 -0.58
C ARG A 268 17.35 18.65 0.80
N GLU A 269 16.27 18.19 1.44
CA GLU A 269 16.31 17.72 2.81
C GLU A 269 15.30 16.56 2.99
N ALA A 270 15.79 15.32 3.12
CA ALA A 270 14.99 14.19 3.53
C ALA A 270 15.08 14.05 5.05
N THR A 271 13.93 14.10 5.72
CA THR A 271 13.86 14.19 7.18
C THR A 271 12.76 13.31 7.77
N THR A 272 12.60 13.36 9.08
CA THR A 272 11.63 12.55 9.82
C THR A 272 10.54 13.42 10.48
N TYR A 273 9.41 12.82 10.80
CA TYR A 273 8.35 13.48 11.59
C TYR A 273 8.90 14.07 12.90
N ALA A 274 9.76 13.34 13.61
CA ALA A 274 10.38 13.84 14.83
C ALA A 274 11.22 15.12 14.60
N ALA A 275 11.98 15.18 13.50
CA ALA A 275 12.76 16.36 13.16
C ALA A 275 11.87 17.54 12.74
N LEU A 276 10.77 17.29 12.01
CA LEU A 276 9.75 18.31 11.72
C LEU A 276 9.14 18.86 13.01
N GLY A 277 8.73 18.01 13.93
CA GLY A 277 8.17 18.41 15.22
C GLY A 277 9.13 19.26 16.05
N ALA A 278 10.40 18.89 16.06
CA ALA A 278 11.47 19.62 16.73
C ALA A 278 11.91 20.90 15.99
N ALA A 279 11.44 21.16 14.76
CA ALA A 279 11.94 22.23 13.89
C ALA A 279 13.48 22.23 13.79
N ALA A 280 14.04 21.07 13.46
CA ALA A 280 15.47 20.80 13.53
C ALA A 280 16.31 21.71 12.61
N THR A 281 15.69 22.29 11.59
CA THR A 281 16.32 23.27 10.66
C THR A 281 15.39 24.47 10.47
N PRO A 282 15.91 25.65 10.06
CA PRO A 282 15.07 26.82 9.75
C PRO A 282 14.02 26.54 8.68
N ALA A 283 14.30 25.68 7.69
CA ALA A 283 13.36 25.29 6.68
C ALA A 283 12.19 24.49 7.28
N LEU A 284 12.48 23.54 8.14
CA LEU A 284 11.47 22.73 8.84
C LEU A 284 10.62 23.56 9.80
N GLU A 285 11.21 24.58 10.44
CA GLU A 285 10.45 25.52 11.28
C GLU A 285 9.38 26.25 10.46
N VAL A 286 9.78 26.81 9.30
CA VAL A 286 8.85 27.49 8.40
C VAL A 286 7.75 26.56 7.88
N VAL A 287 8.11 25.32 7.49
CA VAL A 287 7.14 24.31 7.02
C VAL A 287 6.18 23.96 8.15
N ARG A 288 6.68 23.59 9.32
CA ARG A 288 5.85 23.22 10.48
C ARG A 288 4.87 24.34 10.86
N ASP A 289 5.37 25.57 10.98
CA ASP A 289 4.57 26.68 11.49
C ASP A 289 3.49 27.11 10.46
N LEU A 290 3.82 27.06 9.17
CA LEU A 290 2.82 27.29 8.12
C LEU A 290 1.74 26.20 8.13
N LEU A 291 2.13 24.94 8.21
CA LEU A 291 1.18 23.82 8.23
C LEU A 291 0.29 23.87 9.47
N ARG A 292 0.83 24.17 10.65
CA ARG A 292 0.04 24.39 11.88
C ARG A 292 -0.98 25.50 11.72
N ALA A 293 -0.57 26.61 11.12
CA ALA A 293 -1.47 27.74 10.89
C ALA A 293 -2.61 27.43 9.91
N LEU A 294 -2.37 26.55 8.94
CA LEU A 294 -3.36 26.20 7.91
C LEU A 294 -4.27 25.04 8.35
N SER A 295 -3.74 24.02 8.98
CA SER A 295 -4.49 22.81 9.36
C SER A 295 -5.15 22.91 10.73
N GLY A 296 -4.56 23.66 11.66
CA GLY A 296 -4.94 23.64 13.08
C GLY A 296 -4.40 22.43 13.84
N GLU A 297 -3.67 21.53 13.17
CA GLU A 297 -3.08 20.33 13.76
C GLU A 297 -1.80 20.64 14.52
N ALA A 298 -1.41 19.78 15.45
CA ALA A 298 -0.22 19.94 16.28
C ALA A 298 0.87 18.89 15.97
N GLU A 299 0.45 17.65 15.76
CA GLU A 299 1.36 16.53 15.56
C GLU A 299 1.94 16.51 14.15
N PRO A 300 3.24 16.23 13.99
CA PRO A 300 3.92 16.26 12.70
C PRO A 300 3.28 15.34 11.65
N GLU A 301 2.82 14.18 12.05
CA GLU A 301 2.13 13.21 11.19
C GLU A 301 0.84 13.80 10.63
N ASP A 302 0.05 14.50 11.46
CA ASP A 302 -1.22 15.11 11.08
C ASP A 302 -1.00 16.33 10.18
N LEU A 303 0.10 17.08 10.38
CA LEU A 303 0.50 18.19 9.50
C LEU A 303 0.75 17.70 8.07
N VAL A 304 1.53 16.62 7.92
CA VAL A 304 1.80 16.04 6.60
C VAL A 304 0.54 15.39 6.03
N ALA A 305 -0.24 14.68 6.86
CA ALA A 305 -1.50 14.09 6.44
C ALA A 305 -2.48 15.15 5.89
N TRP A 306 -2.55 16.32 6.51
CA TRP A 306 -3.35 17.44 6.00
C TRP A 306 -2.92 17.83 4.57
N THR A 307 -1.63 17.95 4.28
CA THR A 307 -1.16 18.28 2.93
C THR A 307 -1.54 17.23 1.91
N MET A 308 -1.49 15.94 2.29
CA MET A 308 -1.92 14.84 1.44
C MET A 308 -3.44 14.84 1.20
N ILE A 309 -4.23 15.23 2.20
CA ILE A 309 -5.69 15.38 2.06
C ILE A 309 -6.01 16.53 1.10
N GLU A 310 -5.35 17.68 1.23
CA GLU A 310 -5.49 18.81 0.31
C GLU A 310 -5.14 18.44 -1.14
N TYR A 311 -4.01 17.76 -1.33
CA TYR A 311 -3.57 17.27 -2.64
C TYR A 311 -4.57 16.29 -3.26
N ASN A 312 -4.99 15.29 -2.50
CA ASN A 312 -5.91 14.26 -2.93
C ASN A 312 -7.33 14.81 -3.20
N SER A 313 -7.80 15.74 -2.36
CA SER A 313 -9.09 16.41 -2.56
C SER A 313 -9.10 17.26 -3.82
N TYR A 314 -8.04 18.04 -4.05
CA TYR A 314 -7.90 18.85 -5.26
C TYR A 314 -8.00 18.00 -6.53
N PHE A 315 -7.29 16.89 -6.60
CA PHE A 315 -7.36 16.01 -7.75
C PHE A 315 -8.67 15.21 -7.81
N GLY A 316 -9.27 14.86 -6.67
CA GLY A 316 -10.61 14.29 -6.63
C GLY A 316 -11.64 15.17 -7.34
N GLU A 317 -11.62 16.49 -7.07
CA GLU A 317 -12.46 17.49 -7.75
C GLU A 317 -12.19 17.52 -9.26
N ARG A 318 -10.93 17.53 -9.69
CA ARG A 318 -10.55 17.53 -11.12
C ARG A 318 -11.01 16.27 -11.85
N LEU A 319 -10.91 15.11 -11.21
CA LEU A 319 -11.39 13.85 -11.78
C LEU A 319 -12.92 13.82 -11.92
N VAL A 320 -13.65 14.38 -10.97
CA VAL A 320 -15.12 14.54 -11.07
C VAL A 320 -15.49 15.48 -12.20
N GLU A 321 -14.84 16.65 -12.30
CA GLU A 321 -15.08 17.61 -13.39
C GLU A 321 -14.81 17.01 -14.77
N ALA A 322 -13.67 16.28 -14.92
CA ALA A 322 -13.34 15.61 -16.17
C ALA A 322 -14.37 14.53 -16.54
N ALA A 323 -14.84 13.77 -15.55
CA ALA A 323 -15.85 12.73 -15.75
C ALA A 323 -17.22 13.33 -16.11
N ASP A 324 -17.63 14.42 -15.49
CA ASP A 324 -18.90 15.11 -15.79
C ASP A 324 -18.89 15.78 -17.18
N ALA A 325 -17.71 16.24 -17.61
CA ALA A 325 -17.52 16.77 -18.96
C ALA A 325 -17.37 15.67 -20.04
N ALA A 326 -17.39 14.39 -19.67
CA ALA A 326 -17.05 13.24 -20.52
C ALA A 326 -15.70 13.40 -21.26
N ALA A 327 -14.75 14.10 -20.61
CA ALA A 327 -13.46 14.48 -21.15
C ALA A 327 -12.38 13.43 -20.81
N GLY A 328 -12.48 12.25 -21.38
CA GLY A 328 -11.46 11.22 -21.27
C GLY A 328 -11.79 10.05 -20.32
N PRO A 329 -10.83 9.14 -20.10
CA PRO A 329 -11.03 7.97 -19.26
C PRO A 329 -11.19 8.35 -17.79
N ALA A 330 -12.11 7.69 -17.08
CA ALA A 330 -12.44 7.99 -15.71
C ALA A 330 -11.29 7.60 -14.74
N GLY A 331 -10.87 8.55 -13.90
CA GLY A 331 -10.05 8.26 -12.74
C GLY A 331 -10.83 7.57 -11.62
N LEU A 332 -10.14 7.22 -10.56
CA LEU A 332 -10.69 6.55 -9.38
C LEU A 332 -10.92 7.55 -8.23
N LEU A 333 -12.11 7.53 -7.67
CA LEU A 333 -12.40 8.19 -6.40
C LEU A 333 -12.26 7.18 -5.26
N ARG A 334 -11.86 7.65 -4.10
CA ARG A 334 -11.92 6.92 -2.84
C ARG A 334 -13.18 7.36 -2.10
N VAL A 335 -14.24 6.58 -2.22
CA VAL A 335 -15.56 6.93 -1.70
C VAL A 335 -15.84 6.24 -0.37
N GLN A 336 -16.53 6.95 0.50
CA GLN A 336 -17.02 6.40 1.75
C GLN A 336 -18.42 6.94 2.03
N GLU A 337 -19.38 6.06 2.16
CA GLU A 337 -20.74 6.43 2.50
C GLU A 337 -20.85 6.84 3.98
N PRO A 338 -21.76 7.74 4.31
CA PRO A 338 -22.05 8.07 5.71
C PRO A 338 -22.44 6.81 6.48
N PRO A 339 -22.03 6.69 7.76
CA PRO A 339 -22.47 5.58 8.58
C PRO A 339 -24.00 5.63 8.78
N PRO A 340 -24.67 4.47 8.90
CA PRO A 340 -26.07 4.45 9.30
C PRO A 340 -26.24 5.10 10.68
N PRO A 341 -27.42 5.62 11.02
CA PRO A 341 -27.67 6.22 12.33
C PRO A 341 -27.26 5.31 13.49
N GLY A 342 -26.33 5.75 14.33
CA GLY A 342 -25.76 4.96 15.43
C GLY A 342 -24.82 3.84 15.02
N GLY A 343 -24.51 3.70 13.73
CA GLY A 343 -23.59 2.71 13.19
C GLY A 343 -22.13 3.17 13.13
N ARG A 344 -21.23 2.23 12.82
CA ARG A 344 -19.81 2.52 12.58
C ARG A 344 -19.58 3.08 11.18
N PRO A 345 -18.48 3.84 10.95
CA PRO A 345 -18.08 4.24 9.61
C PRO A 345 -17.90 3.04 8.69
N LEU A 346 -18.49 3.11 7.49
CA LEU A 346 -18.31 2.09 6.47
C LEU A 346 -16.89 2.15 5.90
N ALA A 347 -16.38 1.02 5.42
CA ALA A 347 -15.09 0.98 4.76
C ALA A 347 -15.13 1.79 3.45
N ALA A 348 -14.10 2.62 3.24
CA ALA A 348 -13.96 3.32 1.98
C ALA A 348 -13.56 2.36 0.86
N ARG A 349 -14.01 2.63 -0.39
CA ARG A 349 -13.75 1.81 -1.57
C ARG A 349 -13.35 2.66 -2.78
N TYR A 350 -12.73 2.05 -3.76
CA TYR A 350 -12.48 2.70 -5.05
C TYR A 350 -13.70 2.57 -5.95
N GLN A 351 -13.95 3.63 -6.70
CA GLN A 351 -15.05 3.74 -7.66
C GLN A 351 -14.61 4.64 -8.82
N LEU A 352 -15.10 4.36 -10.04
CA LEU A 352 -14.88 5.26 -11.17
C LEU A 352 -15.53 6.63 -10.91
N ALA A 353 -14.83 7.71 -11.24
CA ALA A 353 -15.37 9.07 -11.12
C ALA A 353 -16.61 9.28 -12.00
N SER A 354 -16.71 8.53 -13.11
CA SER A 354 -17.88 8.52 -14.03
C SER A 354 -19.07 7.72 -13.50
N HIS A 355 -18.91 6.95 -12.40
CA HIS A 355 -20.01 6.17 -11.84
C HIS A 355 -21.12 7.08 -11.31
N LYS A 356 -22.34 6.84 -11.76
CA LYS A 356 -23.55 7.60 -11.34
C LYS A 356 -24.21 7.00 -10.11
N GLY A 357 -23.39 6.64 -9.12
CA GLY A 357 -23.86 6.11 -7.83
C GLY A 357 -24.31 7.18 -6.84
N SER A 358 -24.68 6.74 -5.64
CA SER A 358 -25.25 7.56 -4.59
C SER A 358 -24.26 8.57 -3.98
N THR A 359 -22.96 8.28 -3.98
CA THR A 359 -21.94 9.19 -3.42
C THR A 359 -20.67 9.20 -4.26
N ARG A 360 -20.02 10.36 -4.32
CA ARG A 360 -18.65 10.57 -4.82
C ARG A 360 -17.73 11.05 -3.70
N GLY A 361 -18.28 11.32 -2.52
CA GLY A 361 -17.60 11.90 -1.37
C GLY A 361 -16.95 10.87 -0.44
N HIS A 362 -16.24 11.39 0.54
CA HIS A 362 -15.63 10.63 1.62
C HIS A 362 -16.14 11.12 2.97
N ALA A 363 -17.07 10.35 3.56
CA ALA A 363 -17.83 10.81 4.73
C ALA A 363 -16.95 11.14 5.95
N SER A 364 -15.99 10.31 6.30
CA SER A 364 -15.10 10.56 7.45
C SER A 364 -14.18 11.77 7.28
N LEU A 365 -13.91 12.20 6.03
CA LEU A 365 -13.12 13.40 5.75
C LEU A 365 -14.02 14.63 5.53
N GLY A 366 -15.34 14.47 5.44
CA GLY A 366 -16.28 15.54 5.14
C GLY A 366 -16.10 16.14 3.73
N LEU A 367 -15.53 15.38 2.77
CA LEU A 367 -15.18 15.85 1.45
C LEU A 367 -16.18 15.40 0.40
N ALA A 368 -16.56 16.30 -0.52
CA ALA A 368 -17.47 16.01 -1.62
C ALA A 368 -16.83 15.17 -2.73
N ALA A 369 -15.52 15.22 -2.88
CA ALA A 369 -14.72 14.40 -3.79
C ALA A 369 -13.34 14.12 -3.17
N TYR A 370 -12.89 12.89 -3.28
CA TYR A 370 -11.58 12.48 -2.77
C TYR A 370 -11.01 11.38 -3.64
N ALA A 371 -9.75 11.50 -4.02
CA ALA A 371 -9.02 10.50 -4.78
C ALA A 371 -7.68 10.19 -4.12
N HIS A 372 -7.18 9.00 -4.29
CA HIS A 372 -5.80 8.72 -3.97
C HIS A 372 -4.92 9.06 -5.17
N VAL A 373 -3.97 9.99 -5.01
CA VAL A 373 -3.02 10.44 -6.04
C VAL A 373 -1.63 10.70 -5.44
N SER A 374 -1.53 10.73 -4.11
CA SER A 374 -0.33 11.17 -3.38
C SER A 374 0.72 10.10 -3.11
N SER A 375 0.49 8.83 -3.51
CA SER A 375 1.46 7.74 -3.26
C SER A 375 1.55 6.74 -4.42
N PRO A 376 1.90 7.18 -5.63
CA PRO A 376 1.87 6.36 -6.84
C PRO A 376 2.97 5.28 -6.91
N ILE A 377 4.04 5.39 -6.12
CA ILE A 377 5.07 4.35 -6.03
C ILE A 377 4.53 3.10 -5.32
N ARG A 378 3.64 3.30 -4.35
CA ARG A 378 3.17 2.25 -3.45
C ARG A 378 1.67 1.94 -3.51
N ARG A 379 0.87 2.64 -4.33
CA ARG A 379 -0.56 2.35 -4.55
C ARG A 379 -0.92 2.45 -6.03
N TYR A 380 -1.55 1.39 -6.55
CA TYR A 380 -2.00 1.36 -7.94
C TYR A 380 -3.05 2.43 -8.26
N ALA A 381 -3.99 2.67 -7.34
CA ALA A 381 -5.03 3.67 -7.56
C ALA A 381 -4.45 5.06 -7.84
N ASP A 382 -3.36 5.43 -7.18
CA ASP A 382 -2.67 6.71 -7.37
C ASP A 382 -2.01 6.78 -8.75
N LEU A 383 -1.33 5.71 -9.16
CA LEU A 383 -0.76 5.61 -10.52
C LEU A 383 -1.84 5.66 -11.59
N HIS A 384 -2.96 4.97 -11.39
CA HIS A 384 -4.12 5.01 -12.28
C HIS A 384 -4.67 6.44 -12.40
N CYS A 385 -4.87 7.14 -11.26
CA CYS A 385 -5.35 8.51 -11.25
C CYS A 385 -4.38 9.48 -11.93
N GLN A 386 -3.06 9.33 -11.77
CA GLN A 386 -2.10 10.13 -12.52
C GLN A 386 -2.28 9.95 -14.03
N HIS A 387 -2.48 8.73 -14.51
CA HIS A 387 -2.75 8.47 -15.92
C HIS A 387 -4.08 9.04 -16.40
N ALA A 388 -5.13 8.99 -15.57
CA ALA A 388 -6.42 9.62 -15.88
C ALA A 388 -6.27 11.13 -16.07
N LEU A 389 -5.57 11.80 -15.15
CA LEU A 389 -5.28 13.24 -15.21
C LEU A 389 -4.44 13.62 -16.45
N LEU A 390 -3.61 12.71 -16.94
CA LEU A 390 -2.79 12.91 -18.14
C LEU A 390 -3.52 12.53 -19.43
N GLY A 391 -4.73 11.98 -19.37
CA GLY A 391 -5.46 11.47 -20.52
C GLY A 391 -4.79 10.30 -21.23
N SER A 392 -3.93 9.55 -20.54
CA SER A 392 -3.13 8.46 -21.12
C SER A 392 -3.68 7.04 -20.87
N LEU A 393 -4.80 6.93 -20.11
CA LEU A 393 -5.45 5.63 -19.92
C LEU A 393 -6.14 5.15 -21.19
N PRO A 394 -6.02 3.85 -21.55
CA PRO A 394 -6.82 3.27 -22.62
C PRO A 394 -8.31 3.18 -22.22
N ALA A 395 -9.21 3.19 -23.21
CA ALA A 395 -10.65 3.11 -22.96
C ALA A 395 -11.07 1.88 -22.12
N ALA A 396 -10.39 0.74 -22.31
CA ALA A 396 -10.63 -0.48 -21.55
C ALA A 396 -10.30 -0.36 -20.04
N ALA A 397 -9.51 0.62 -19.64
CA ALA A 397 -9.22 0.87 -18.21
C ALA A 397 -10.41 1.51 -17.46
N ALA A 398 -11.47 1.89 -18.18
CA ALA A 398 -12.71 2.42 -17.61
C ALA A 398 -13.76 1.31 -17.30
N GLU A 399 -13.38 0.03 -17.36
CA GLU A 399 -14.25 -1.09 -17.04
C GLU A 399 -14.36 -1.30 -15.50
N GLU A 400 -15.52 -1.79 -15.05
CA GLU A 400 -15.77 -2.02 -13.61
C GLU A 400 -15.02 -3.22 -13.04
N ALA A 401 -14.82 -4.29 -13.80
CA ALA A 401 -14.20 -5.53 -13.33
C ALA A 401 -12.79 -5.35 -12.72
N PRO A 402 -11.88 -4.54 -13.30
CA PRO A 402 -10.60 -4.24 -12.66
C PRO A 402 -10.72 -3.49 -11.32
N ILE A 403 -11.78 -2.71 -11.15
CA ILE A 403 -12.02 -1.93 -9.92
C ILE A 403 -12.51 -2.82 -8.78
N GLU A 404 -13.35 -3.80 -9.08
CA GLU A 404 -13.77 -4.80 -8.09
C GLU A 404 -12.57 -5.61 -7.61
N ALA A 405 -11.75 -6.12 -8.51
CA ALA A 405 -10.51 -6.83 -8.17
C ALA A 405 -9.54 -5.95 -7.36
N LEU A 406 -9.43 -4.65 -7.68
CA LEU A 406 -8.65 -3.69 -6.91
C LEU A 406 -9.19 -3.53 -5.48
N ASN A 407 -10.51 -3.44 -5.30
CA ASN A 407 -11.14 -3.32 -3.97
C ASN A 407 -10.93 -4.59 -3.14
N GLU A 408 -11.11 -5.76 -3.72
CA GLU A 408 -10.83 -7.04 -3.07
C GLU A 408 -9.37 -7.11 -2.60
N ARG A 409 -8.45 -6.72 -3.48
CA ARG A 409 -7.03 -6.73 -3.18
C ARG A 409 -6.63 -5.70 -2.13
N ALA A 410 -7.18 -4.48 -2.19
CA ALA A 410 -6.98 -3.44 -1.19
C ALA A 410 -7.51 -3.88 0.19
N THR A 411 -8.65 -4.58 0.22
CA THR A 411 -9.18 -5.18 1.44
C THR A 411 -8.25 -6.26 1.99
N ALA A 412 -7.72 -7.14 1.15
CA ALA A 412 -6.75 -8.16 1.57
C ALA A 412 -5.47 -7.55 2.16
N LEU A 413 -4.96 -6.46 1.57
CA LEU A 413 -3.82 -5.71 2.11
C LEU A 413 -4.13 -5.07 3.47
N SER A 414 -5.30 -4.47 3.62
CA SER A 414 -5.73 -3.89 4.90
C SER A 414 -5.80 -4.96 5.99
N ARG A 415 -6.36 -6.13 5.65
CA ARG A 415 -6.37 -7.31 6.54
C ARG A 415 -4.96 -7.78 6.91
N TYR A 416 -4.09 -7.88 5.93
CA TYR A 416 -2.70 -8.24 6.17
C TYR A 416 -2.04 -7.31 7.20
N HIS A 417 -2.16 -5.98 7.00
CA HIS A 417 -1.60 -4.99 7.92
C HIS A 417 -2.16 -5.14 9.35
N ALA A 418 -3.48 -5.29 9.48
CA ALA A 418 -4.12 -5.46 10.78
C ALA A 418 -3.61 -6.73 11.51
N HIS A 419 -3.54 -7.85 10.80
CA HIS A 419 -3.09 -9.11 11.39
C HIS A 419 -1.59 -9.12 11.71
N THR A 420 -0.74 -8.54 10.86
CA THR A 420 0.70 -8.44 11.17
C THR A 420 0.96 -7.51 12.35
N SER A 421 0.27 -6.38 12.46
CA SER A 421 0.39 -5.49 13.62
C SER A 421 -0.03 -6.18 14.92
N ALA A 422 -1.14 -6.93 14.90
CA ALA A 422 -1.57 -7.72 16.06
C ALA A 422 -0.56 -8.82 16.42
N MET A 423 -0.01 -9.52 15.43
CA MET A 423 1.04 -10.52 15.62
C MET A 423 2.29 -9.90 16.24
N GLU A 424 2.77 -8.79 15.71
CA GLU A 424 3.94 -8.06 16.21
C GLU A 424 3.76 -7.64 17.66
N LEU A 425 2.58 -7.10 18.00
CA LEU A 425 2.25 -6.76 19.38
C LEU A 425 2.29 -8.01 20.28
N ALA A 426 1.71 -9.14 19.84
CA ALA A 426 1.73 -10.37 20.59
C ALA A 426 3.16 -10.90 20.85
N TYR A 427 4.05 -10.82 19.84
CA TYR A 427 5.45 -11.22 20.01
C TYR A 427 6.19 -10.30 20.98
N ARG A 428 6.02 -8.98 20.87
CA ARG A 428 6.60 -8.01 21.82
C ARG A 428 6.12 -8.24 23.24
N CYS A 429 4.81 -8.48 23.45
CA CYS A 429 4.26 -8.76 24.78
C CYS A 429 4.76 -10.08 25.36
N ARG A 430 5.15 -11.07 24.54
CA ARG A 430 5.72 -12.33 24.99
C ARG A 430 7.11 -12.14 25.57
N GLU A 431 7.92 -11.24 24.99
CA GLU A 431 9.30 -10.96 25.41
C GLU A 431 9.37 -9.92 26.53
N ALA A 432 8.52 -8.90 26.46
CA ALA A 432 8.39 -7.85 27.47
C ALA A 432 6.90 -7.64 27.80
N PRO A 433 6.35 -8.34 28.78
CA PRO A 433 4.95 -8.22 29.15
C PRO A 433 4.57 -6.76 29.42
N MET A 434 3.59 -6.25 28.68
CA MET A 434 3.05 -4.91 28.81
C MET A 434 1.60 -4.99 29.28
N VAL A 435 1.20 -4.07 30.16
CA VAL A 435 -0.19 -3.94 30.61
C VAL A 435 -0.82 -2.79 29.82
N TYR A 436 -1.72 -3.14 28.92
CA TYR A 436 -2.57 -2.16 28.24
C TYR A 436 -3.87 -1.99 29.01
N ARG A 437 -4.29 -0.75 29.21
CA ARG A 437 -5.64 -0.42 29.68
C ARG A 437 -6.40 0.15 28.49
N GLY A 438 -7.56 -0.41 28.22
CA GLY A 438 -8.39 0.04 27.13
C GLY A 438 -9.68 -0.75 27.06
N ARG A 439 -10.52 -0.42 26.11
CA ARG A 439 -11.78 -1.09 25.84
C ARG A 439 -11.53 -2.20 24.80
N VAL A 440 -11.93 -3.43 25.15
CA VAL A 440 -11.92 -4.53 24.17
C VAL A 440 -13.14 -4.38 23.28
N GLU A 441 -12.89 -4.20 21.99
CA GLU A 441 -13.93 -4.22 20.96
C GLU A 441 -13.86 -5.54 20.20
N LEU A 442 -14.98 -6.21 20.09
CA LEU A 442 -15.12 -7.43 19.28
C LEU A 442 -15.47 -7.03 17.84
N ASP A 443 -14.72 -7.52 16.90
CA ASP A 443 -15.03 -7.37 15.49
C ASP A 443 -15.69 -8.64 14.98
N ASP A 444 -17.01 -8.59 14.81
CA ASP A 444 -17.80 -9.72 14.37
C ASP A 444 -17.53 -10.13 12.90
N GLU A 445 -17.06 -9.20 12.08
CA GLU A 445 -16.70 -9.46 10.67
C GLU A 445 -15.36 -10.22 10.54
N TRP A 446 -14.46 -10.04 11.50
CA TRP A 446 -13.09 -10.53 11.42
C TRP A 446 -12.80 -11.67 12.40
N GLY A 447 -13.71 -11.93 13.34
CA GLY A 447 -13.52 -12.91 14.42
C GLY A 447 -12.37 -12.55 15.36
N GLY A 448 -12.00 -11.30 15.44
CA GLY A 448 -10.92 -10.77 16.27
C GLY A 448 -11.40 -9.85 17.37
N ALA A 449 -10.59 -9.69 18.41
CA ALA A 449 -10.78 -8.70 19.44
C ALA A 449 -9.70 -7.63 19.33
N TRP A 450 -10.10 -6.37 19.40
CA TRP A 450 -9.18 -5.23 19.37
C TRP A 450 -9.17 -4.56 20.74
N LEU A 451 -8.00 -4.11 21.16
CA LEU A 451 -7.88 -3.29 22.37
C LEU A 451 -7.78 -1.82 21.93
N ASP A 452 -8.85 -1.07 22.15
CA ASP A 452 -8.82 0.39 22.03
C ASP A 452 -8.15 0.96 23.27
N THR A 453 -7.02 1.62 23.06
CA THR A 453 -6.20 2.26 24.13
C THR A 453 -6.37 3.77 24.18
N SER A 454 -7.30 4.35 23.40
CA SER A 454 -7.59 5.80 23.40
C SER A 454 -8.23 6.31 24.68
#